data_9276b83c53791e3553ca005af0811540
#
_entry.id   9276b83c53791e3553ca005af0811540
#
_cell.length_a   1.000
_cell.length_b   1.000
_cell.length_c   1.000
_cell.angle_alpha   90.00
_cell.angle_beta   90.00
_cell.angle_gamma   90.00
#
_symmetry.space_group_name_H-M   'P 1'
#
loop_
_entity.id
_entity.type
_entity.pdbx_description
1 polymer ?
#
loop_
_entity_poly.entity_id
_entity_poly.type
_entity_poly.pdbx_seq_one_letter_code
_entity_poly.pdbx_strand_id
1 'polypeptide(L)'
;MITEATSHKITDRIIKALEEGTAPWRKTWKSSRPYNIDSGNHYNGSNALFTHPMITGFESPIFMTFNQCSKRGGSIIKGSKGIPITRPVPKKCKKTDKDTVIVMRYTVFNLEQTQGIELSDEDKKEHIEIPSADKLVDSIDSLKIKYGPYDPCYNPGNDTVYMPKLESFESSESFHEVRFHEIGHWTGHKSRLDRDLKPLMLDKHSYSKEELVAELTSAFCCHHVGIETETDNQAAYCASWLKALNNDRRFIIDAAKQADKAFKLIIGETK
;
A
#
# COMPACT_ATOMS: atom_id res chain seq x y z
N MET A 1 4.45 10.83 -14.96
CA MET A 1 4.08 11.32 -13.61
C MET A 1 2.58 11.44 -13.53
N ILE A 2 1.97 11.11 -12.40
CA ILE A 2 0.56 11.36 -12.09
C ILE A 2 0.36 12.88 -12.20
N THR A 3 -0.75 13.34 -12.79
CA THR A 3 -1.01 14.79 -12.81
C THR A 3 -1.20 15.29 -11.38
N GLU A 4 -0.82 16.52 -11.17
CA GLU A 4 -1.07 17.24 -9.93
C GLU A 4 -2.56 17.17 -9.54
N ALA A 5 -3.46 17.38 -10.51
CA ALA A 5 -4.91 17.26 -10.29
C ALA A 5 -5.38 15.86 -9.84
N THR A 6 -4.76 14.77 -10.35
CA THR A 6 -5.09 13.42 -9.92
C THR A 6 -4.55 13.11 -8.53
N SER A 7 -3.34 13.55 -8.26
CA SER A 7 -2.70 13.47 -6.95
C SER A 7 -3.55 14.18 -5.90
N HIS A 8 -4.00 15.39 -6.20
CA HIS A 8 -4.82 16.20 -5.31
C HIS A 8 -6.16 15.53 -4.97
N LYS A 9 -6.86 14.96 -5.95
CA LYS A 9 -8.15 14.28 -5.69
C LYS A 9 -8.03 13.10 -4.73
N ILE A 10 -6.93 12.35 -4.78
CA ILE A 10 -6.71 11.21 -3.89
C ILE A 10 -6.32 11.71 -2.51
N THR A 11 -5.40 12.67 -2.46
CA THR A 11 -5.03 13.32 -1.20
C THR A 11 -6.25 13.94 -0.51
N ASP A 12 -7.15 14.61 -1.26
CA ASP A 12 -8.38 15.20 -0.72
C ASP A 12 -9.31 14.14 -0.08
N ARG A 13 -9.41 12.94 -0.66
CA ARG A 13 -10.19 11.84 -0.05
C ARG A 13 -9.56 11.37 1.26
N ILE A 14 -8.24 11.25 1.29
CA ILE A 14 -7.51 10.83 2.48
C ILE A 14 -7.62 11.90 3.57
N ILE A 15 -7.44 13.17 3.22
CA ILE A 15 -7.61 14.30 4.14
C ILE A 15 -9.01 14.26 4.75
N LYS A 16 -10.05 14.12 3.92
CA LYS A 16 -11.42 14.05 4.41
C LYS A 16 -11.64 12.89 5.39
N ALA A 17 -11.14 11.70 5.09
CA ALA A 17 -11.26 10.56 5.99
C ALA A 17 -10.50 10.79 7.32
N LEU A 18 -9.30 11.39 7.25
CA LEU A 18 -8.54 11.77 8.45
C LEU A 18 -9.23 12.85 9.28
N GLU A 19 -9.92 13.83 8.64
CA GLU A 19 -10.74 14.84 9.31
C GLU A 19 -11.96 14.22 10.03
N GLU A 20 -12.49 13.12 9.46
CA GLU A 20 -13.55 12.30 10.05
C GLU A 20 -13.01 11.36 11.15
N GLY A 21 -11.72 11.44 11.49
CA GLY A 21 -11.07 10.61 12.52
C GLY A 21 -10.73 9.18 12.06
N THR A 22 -10.80 8.91 10.76
CA THR A 22 -10.53 7.58 10.21
C THR A 22 -9.28 7.59 9.35
N ALA A 23 -8.29 6.76 9.68
CA ALA A 23 -7.18 6.47 8.77
C ALA A 23 -7.64 5.42 7.74
N PRO A 24 -7.77 5.76 6.45
CA PRO A 24 -8.38 4.86 5.47
C PRO A 24 -7.67 3.51 5.32
N TRP A 25 -6.38 3.47 5.61
CA TRP A 25 -5.56 2.26 5.51
C TRP A 25 -5.74 1.26 6.66
N ARG A 26 -6.51 1.61 7.70
CA ARG A 26 -6.85 0.74 8.82
C ARG A 26 -8.21 0.07 8.70
N LYS A 27 -8.98 0.35 7.64
CA LYS A 27 -10.25 -0.31 7.41
C LYS A 27 -10.04 -1.71 6.83
N THR A 28 -10.73 -2.70 7.38
CA THR A 28 -10.63 -4.11 7.02
C THR A 28 -11.23 -4.44 5.66
N TRP A 29 -10.52 -5.22 4.84
CA TRP A 29 -10.97 -5.64 3.51
C TRP A 29 -10.67 -7.12 3.29
N LYS A 30 -11.67 -7.90 2.92
CA LYS A 30 -11.55 -9.34 2.66
C LYS A 30 -11.05 -9.68 1.24
N SER A 31 -10.46 -8.75 0.51
CA SER A 31 -10.10 -8.96 -0.89
C SER A 31 -8.60 -9.20 -1.08
N SER A 32 -8.25 -9.99 -2.09
CA SER A 32 -6.86 -10.17 -2.52
C SER A 32 -6.31 -8.86 -3.12
N ARG A 33 -4.96 -8.77 -3.23
CA ARG A 33 -4.26 -7.60 -3.81
C ARG A 33 -4.82 -7.23 -5.19
N PRO A 34 -5.19 -5.96 -5.45
CA PRO A 34 -5.76 -5.53 -6.72
C PRO A 34 -4.92 -5.86 -7.95
N TYR A 35 -5.55 -6.36 -9.00
CA TYR A 35 -4.89 -6.75 -10.26
C TYR A 35 -5.73 -6.40 -11.48
N ASN A 36 -5.08 -6.41 -12.65
CA ASN A 36 -5.75 -6.20 -13.93
C ASN A 36 -6.24 -7.54 -14.51
N ILE A 37 -7.50 -7.62 -14.91
CA ILE A 37 -8.16 -8.84 -15.34
C ILE A 37 -7.48 -9.54 -16.53
N ASP A 38 -6.98 -8.78 -17.51
CA ASP A 38 -6.41 -9.38 -18.73
C ASP A 38 -4.95 -9.78 -18.55
N SER A 39 -4.16 -8.97 -17.84
CA SER A 39 -2.72 -9.25 -17.65
C SER A 39 -2.43 -10.10 -16.42
N GLY A 40 -3.39 -10.21 -15.49
CA GLY A 40 -3.19 -10.82 -14.19
C GLY A 40 -2.16 -10.11 -13.31
N ASN A 41 -1.58 -9.00 -13.75
CA ASN A 41 -0.55 -8.28 -13.00
C ASN A 41 -1.17 -7.46 -11.89
N HIS A 42 -0.57 -7.54 -10.69
CA HIS A 42 -0.91 -6.68 -9.57
C HIS A 42 -0.47 -5.24 -9.81
N TYR A 43 -1.23 -4.30 -9.27
CA TYR A 43 -0.84 -2.89 -9.27
C TYR A 43 0.28 -2.64 -8.27
N ASN A 44 1.20 -1.75 -8.65
CA ASN A 44 2.44 -1.47 -7.93
C ASN A 44 2.62 0.04 -7.69
N GLY A 45 3.42 0.41 -6.71
CA GLY A 45 3.75 1.79 -6.37
C GLY A 45 2.50 2.60 -6.02
N SER A 46 2.38 3.82 -6.55
CA SER A 46 1.19 4.65 -6.33
C SER A 46 -0.10 4.03 -6.89
N ASN A 47 -0.02 3.14 -7.90
CA ASN A 47 -1.20 2.46 -8.42
C ASN A 47 -1.76 1.46 -7.38
N ALA A 48 -0.89 0.81 -6.60
CA ALA A 48 -1.32 -0.08 -5.51
C ALA A 48 -2.19 0.68 -4.51
N LEU A 49 -1.77 1.87 -4.08
CA LEU A 49 -2.57 2.72 -3.20
C LEU A 49 -3.91 3.12 -3.85
N PHE A 50 -3.89 3.55 -5.13
CA PHE A 50 -5.08 4.09 -5.81
C PHE A 50 -6.16 3.04 -6.07
N THR A 51 -5.76 1.80 -6.28
CA THR A 51 -6.68 0.67 -6.48
C THR A 51 -6.98 -0.07 -5.17
N HIS A 52 -6.28 0.25 -4.09
CA HIS A 52 -6.47 -0.43 -2.81
C HIS A 52 -7.90 -0.24 -2.29
N PRO A 53 -8.52 -1.28 -1.72
CA PRO A 53 -9.85 -1.21 -1.13
C PRO A 53 -10.04 -0.06 -0.14
N MET A 54 -9.01 0.27 0.66
CA MET A 54 -9.04 1.39 1.61
C MET A 54 -9.33 2.75 0.96
N ILE A 55 -8.93 2.94 -0.30
CA ILE A 55 -9.15 4.20 -1.04
C ILE A 55 -10.42 4.11 -1.89
N THR A 56 -10.70 2.93 -2.45
CA THR A 56 -11.77 2.74 -3.44
C THR A 56 -13.09 2.37 -2.82
N GLY A 57 -13.07 1.62 -1.72
CA GLY A 57 -14.25 1.03 -1.09
C GLY A 57 -14.76 -0.24 -1.78
N PHE A 58 -14.11 -0.72 -2.84
CA PHE A 58 -14.51 -1.93 -3.55
C PHE A 58 -13.98 -3.18 -2.84
N GLU A 59 -14.81 -4.24 -2.81
CA GLU A 59 -14.43 -5.54 -2.27
C GLU A 59 -13.70 -6.39 -3.32
N SER A 60 -14.07 -6.25 -4.59
CA SER A 60 -13.44 -6.99 -5.68
C SER A 60 -12.01 -6.49 -5.92
N PRO A 61 -11.01 -7.40 -6.03
CA PRO A 61 -9.64 -7.03 -6.39
C PRO A 61 -9.45 -6.82 -7.89
N ILE A 62 -10.46 -7.06 -8.71
CA ILE A 62 -10.38 -7.10 -10.16
C ILE A 62 -10.64 -5.73 -10.75
N PHE A 63 -9.72 -5.27 -11.58
CA PHE A 63 -9.84 -4.02 -12.31
C PHE A 63 -9.58 -4.22 -13.79
N MET A 64 -10.23 -3.38 -14.61
CA MET A 64 -10.10 -3.38 -16.06
C MET A 64 -10.23 -1.98 -16.65
N THR A 65 -9.69 -1.78 -17.83
CA THR A 65 -9.96 -0.56 -18.62
C THR A 65 -11.32 -0.66 -19.30
N PHE A 66 -11.85 0.47 -19.78
CA PHE A 66 -13.08 0.49 -20.57
C PHE A 66 -13.02 -0.47 -21.78
N ASN A 67 -11.90 -0.45 -22.51
CA ASN A 67 -11.72 -1.31 -23.67
C ASN A 67 -11.68 -2.81 -23.32
N GLN A 68 -11.09 -3.16 -22.18
CA GLN A 68 -11.07 -4.55 -21.69
C GLN A 68 -12.48 -5.00 -21.31
N CYS A 69 -13.24 -4.15 -20.62
CA CYS A 69 -14.64 -4.41 -20.31
C CYS A 69 -15.48 -4.65 -21.57
N SER A 70 -15.37 -3.76 -22.56
CA SER A 70 -16.10 -3.88 -23.83
C SER A 70 -15.71 -5.12 -24.63
N LYS A 71 -14.42 -5.49 -24.67
CA LYS A 71 -13.95 -6.72 -25.35
C LYS A 71 -14.51 -7.99 -24.73
N ARG A 72 -14.80 -7.98 -23.44
CA ARG A 72 -15.41 -9.09 -22.70
C ARG A 72 -16.95 -9.09 -22.76
N GLY A 73 -17.53 -8.22 -23.60
CA GLY A 73 -18.98 -8.11 -23.77
C GLY A 73 -19.71 -7.34 -22.67
N GLY A 74 -18.97 -6.79 -21.70
CA GLY A 74 -19.52 -6.00 -20.63
C GLY A 74 -19.60 -4.50 -20.92
N SER A 75 -20.17 -3.76 -19.99
CA SER A 75 -20.24 -2.30 -20.02
C SER A 75 -19.99 -1.70 -18.65
N ILE A 76 -19.51 -0.47 -18.62
CA ILE A 76 -19.34 0.28 -17.38
C ILE A 76 -20.68 0.87 -16.97
N ILE A 77 -21.06 0.70 -15.72
CA ILE A 77 -22.29 1.26 -15.15
C ILE A 77 -22.25 2.78 -15.27
N LYS A 78 -23.33 3.37 -15.81
CA LYS A 78 -23.44 4.82 -16.03
C LYS A 78 -23.22 5.60 -14.74
N GLY A 79 -22.34 6.59 -14.78
CA GLY A 79 -21.99 7.42 -13.62
C GLY A 79 -20.79 6.90 -12.80
N SER A 80 -20.30 5.71 -13.11
CA SER A 80 -19.09 5.17 -12.46
C SER A 80 -17.88 6.07 -12.73
N LYS A 81 -17.11 6.33 -11.68
CA LYS A 81 -15.86 7.12 -11.77
C LYS A 81 -14.67 6.17 -11.83
N GLY A 82 -13.96 6.19 -12.95
CA GLY A 82 -12.76 5.37 -13.10
C GLY A 82 -11.58 5.91 -12.29
N ILE A 83 -10.65 5.02 -12.00
CA ILE A 83 -9.44 5.27 -11.23
C ILE A 83 -8.29 5.49 -12.20
N PRO A 84 -7.61 6.64 -12.14
CA PRO A 84 -6.46 6.91 -12.99
C PRO A 84 -5.23 6.16 -12.47
N ILE A 85 -4.59 5.41 -13.36
CA ILE A 85 -3.33 4.71 -13.10
C ILE A 85 -2.26 5.16 -14.09
N THR A 86 -1.00 4.87 -13.78
CA THR A 86 0.13 5.17 -14.65
C THR A 86 0.94 3.90 -14.94
N ARG A 87 1.44 3.80 -16.16
CA ARG A 87 2.32 2.71 -16.57
C ARG A 87 3.55 3.28 -17.30
N PRO A 88 4.76 2.94 -16.86
CA PRO A 88 5.96 3.21 -17.64
C PRO A 88 5.97 2.32 -18.89
N VAL A 89 6.22 2.92 -20.04
CA VAL A 89 6.30 2.22 -21.33
C VAL A 89 7.63 2.57 -21.98
N PRO A 90 8.46 1.58 -22.33
CA PRO A 90 9.66 1.83 -23.11
C PRO A 90 9.31 2.47 -24.46
N LYS A 91 10.04 3.48 -24.85
CA LYS A 91 9.89 4.16 -26.14
C LYS A 91 11.26 4.52 -26.69
N LYS A 92 11.53 4.14 -27.92
CA LYS A 92 12.71 4.63 -28.63
C LYS A 92 12.55 6.10 -29.02
N CYS A 93 13.52 6.92 -28.69
CA CYS A 93 13.54 8.31 -29.10
C CYS A 93 13.92 8.38 -30.60
N LYS A 94 12.98 8.80 -31.45
CA LYS A 94 13.19 8.88 -32.92
C LYS A 94 14.37 9.78 -33.34
N LYS A 95 14.82 10.70 -32.48
CA LYS A 95 15.90 11.66 -32.78
C LYS A 95 17.28 11.18 -32.35
N THR A 96 17.38 10.33 -31.32
CA THR A 96 18.67 9.97 -30.70
C THR A 96 18.90 8.45 -30.64
N ASP A 97 17.94 7.66 -31.13
CA ASP A 97 17.88 6.18 -31.03
C ASP A 97 18.09 5.61 -29.59
N LYS A 98 18.03 6.48 -28.61
CA LYS A 98 18.16 6.08 -27.19
C LYS A 98 16.84 5.59 -26.66
N ASP A 99 16.90 4.54 -25.85
CA ASP A 99 15.76 4.04 -25.11
C ASP A 99 15.34 5.07 -24.05
N THR A 100 14.09 5.47 -24.08
CA THR A 100 13.46 6.35 -23.12
C THR A 100 12.25 5.66 -22.51
N VAL A 101 11.85 6.09 -21.31
CA VAL A 101 10.63 5.62 -20.67
C VAL A 101 9.62 6.76 -20.64
N ILE A 102 8.48 6.54 -21.27
CA ILE A 102 7.33 7.46 -21.16
C ILE A 102 6.32 6.90 -20.17
N VAL A 103 5.71 7.78 -19.41
CA VAL A 103 4.63 7.39 -18.47
C VAL A 103 3.30 7.62 -19.16
N MET A 104 2.63 6.54 -19.50
CA MET A 104 1.27 6.56 -20.04
C MET A 104 0.25 6.53 -18.90
N ARG A 105 -0.90 7.16 -19.16
CA ARG A 105 -2.03 7.18 -18.23
C ARG A 105 -3.15 6.32 -18.75
N TYR A 106 -3.76 5.58 -17.84
CA TYR A 106 -4.93 4.75 -18.10
C TYR A 106 -5.98 5.03 -17.05
N THR A 107 -7.23 4.78 -17.40
CA THR A 107 -8.33 4.76 -16.44
C THR A 107 -8.82 3.34 -16.32
N VAL A 108 -8.88 2.85 -15.09
CA VAL A 108 -9.42 1.52 -14.79
C VAL A 108 -10.68 1.63 -13.96
N PHE A 109 -11.52 0.63 -14.07
CA PHE A 109 -12.76 0.47 -13.34
C PHE A 109 -12.70 -0.85 -12.58
N ASN A 110 -13.26 -0.89 -11.40
CA ASN A 110 -13.43 -2.10 -10.63
C ASN A 110 -14.51 -2.99 -11.25
N LEU A 111 -14.44 -4.30 -11.04
CA LEU A 111 -15.47 -5.25 -11.49
C LEU A 111 -16.88 -4.84 -11.01
N GLU A 112 -17.01 -4.33 -9.78
CA GLU A 112 -18.26 -3.85 -9.21
C GLU A 112 -18.86 -2.62 -9.95
N GLN A 113 -18.06 -1.97 -10.78
CA GLN A 113 -18.49 -0.86 -11.63
C GLN A 113 -18.88 -1.31 -13.04
N THR A 114 -18.98 -2.62 -13.26
CA THR A 114 -19.28 -3.21 -14.56
C THR A 114 -20.56 -4.03 -14.52
N GLN A 115 -21.13 -4.29 -15.68
CA GLN A 115 -22.23 -5.21 -15.88
C GLN A 115 -21.97 -6.08 -17.12
N GLY A 116 -22.49 -7.31 -17.09
CA GLY A 116 -22.34 -8.27 -18.22
C GLY A 116 -20.95 -8.89 -18.30
N ILE A 117 -20.13 -8.80 -17.25
CA ILE A 117 -18.84 -9.49 -17.18
C ILE A 117 -19.04 -10.84 -16.48
N GLU A 118 -18.77 -11.90 -17.20
CA GLU A 118 -18.66 -13.24 -16.63
C GLU A 118 -17.17 -13.54 -16.38
N LEU A 119 -16.86 -13.98 -15.16
CA LEU A 119 -15.51 -14.38 -14.77
C LEU A 119 -15.31 -15.84 -15.15
N SER A 120 -14.31 -16.13 -15.97
CA SER A 120 -13.82 -17.49 -16.20
C SER A 120 -13.06 -17.99 -14.94
N ASP A 121 -12.83 -19.29 -14.86
CA ASP A 121 -12.03 -19.86 -13.76
C ASP A 121 -10.57 -19.37 -13.83
N GLU A 122 -10.05 -19.02 -15.00
CA GLU A 122 -8.74 -18.39 -15.20
C GLU A 122 -8.70 -16.94 -14.66
N ASP A 123 -9.83 -16.22 -14.66
CA ASP A 123 -9.95 -14.87 -14.09
C ASP A 123 -10.00 -14.90 -12.57
N LYS A 124 -10.47 -16.00 -12.00
CA LYS A 124 -10.44 -16.28 -10.57
C LYS A 124 -9.04 -16.80 -10.26
N LYS A 125 -8.10 -15.88 -9.96
CA LYS A 125 -6.82 -16.34 -9.40
C LYS A 125 -7.15 -17.23 -8.20
N GLU A 126 -6.70 -18.49 -8.25
CA GLU A 126 -6.74 -19.39 -7.11
C GLU A 126 -6.27 -18.60 -5.90
N HIS A 127 -6.98 -18.75 -4.79
CA HIS A 127 -6.49 -18.28 -3.50
C HIS A 127 -5.13 -18.93 -3.30
N ILE A 128 -4.06 -18.21 -3.62
CA ILE A 128 -2.74 -18.55 -3.14
C ILE A 128 -2.93 -18.62 -1.62
N GLU A 129 -2.63 -19.76 -1.01
CA GLU A 129 -2.62 -19.88 0.44
C GLU A 129 -1.84 -18.69 0.98
N ILE A 130 -2.57 -17.75 1.59
CA ILE A 130 -1.96 -16.54 2.13
C ILE A 130 -1.16 -17.01 3.34
N PRO A 131 0.17 -16.87 3.37
CA PRO A 131 0.96 -17.30 4.51
C PRO A 131 0.40 -16.65 5.76
N SER A 132 0.30 -17.38 6.88
CA SER A 132 -0.02 -16.74 8.15
C SER A 132 1.00 -15.62 8.41
N ALA A 133 0.63 -14.62 9.18
CA ALA A 133 1.52 -13.50 9.49
C ALA A 133 2.87 -13.97 10.07
N ASP A 134 2.85 -15.06 10.85
CA ASP A 134 4.07 -15.66 11.39
C ASP A 134 4.93 -16.29 10.30
N LYS A 135 4.34 -17.08 9.40
CA LYS A 135 5.08 -17.66 8.26
C LYS A 135 5.71 -16.58 7.38
N LEU A 136 5.00 -15.46 7.16
CA LEU A 136 5.55 -14.34 6.40
C LEU A 136 6.76 -13.73 7.11
N VAL A 137 6.66 -13.48 8.41
CA VAL A 137 7.77 -12.91 9.19
C VAL A 137 8.94 -13.89 9.28
N ASP A 138 8.67 -15.18 9.49
CA ASP A 138 9.69 -16.22 9.55
C ASP A 138 10.43 -16.44 8.22
N SER A 139 9.81 -16.04 7.10
CA SER A 139 10.45 -16.12 5.77
C SER A 139 11.50 -15.02 5.50
N ILE A 140 11.63 -14.02 6.40
CA ILE A 140 12.57 -12.91 6.24
C ILE A 140 13.92 -13.25 6.89
N ASP A 141 14.83 -13.83 6.12
CA ASP A 141 16.12 -14.40 6.60
C ASP A 141 16.97 -13.46 7.46
N SER A 142 17.00 -12.17 7.18
CA SER A 142 17.89 -11.19 7.86
C SER A 142 17.19 -10.45 9.01
N LEU A 143 15.91 -10.69 9.24
CA LEU A 143 15.14 -10.01 10.26
C LEU A 143 15.47 -10.54 11.66
N LYS A 144 15.81 -9.62 12.57
CA LYS A 144 16.04 -9.94 13.99
C LYS A 144 14.92 -9.32 14.82
N ILE A 145 14.12 -10.15 15.49
CA ILE A 145 13.10 -9.69 16.44
C ILE A 145 13.47 -10.19 17.83
N LYS A 146 13.40 -9.31 18.83
CA LYS A 146 13.53 -9.64 20.24
C LYS A 146 12.21 -9.39 20.95
N TYR A 147 11.66 -10.43 21.55
CA TYR A 147 10.44 -10.35 22.34
C TYR A 147 10.75 -10.23 23.84
N GLY A 148 10.05 -9.33 24.53
CA GLY A 148 10.27 -9.11 25.97
C GLY A 148 9.47 -7.92 26.52
N PRO A 149 9.84 -7.39 27.68
CA PRO A 149 9.20 -6.22 28.28
C PRO A 149 9.71 -4.93 27.60
N TYR A 150 9.53 -4.82 26.31
CA TYR A 150 9.95 -3.70 25.47
C TYR A 150 8.73 -2.92 24.98
N ASP A 151 8.91 -1.62 24.76
CA ASP A 151 8.02 -0.89 23.85
C ASP A 151 8.34 -1.29 22.41
N PRO A 152 7.32 -1.39 21.55
CA PRO A 152 7.54 -1.71 20.13
C PRO A 152 8.47 -0.65 19.50
N CYS A 153 9.58 -1.10 18.91
CA CYS A 153 10.45 -0.19 18.15
C CYS A 153 11.42 -0.95 17.25
N TYR A 154 11.77 -0.37 16.12
CA TYR A 154 12.94 -0.74 15.35
C TYR A 154 14.16 0.09 15.77
N ASN A 155 15.27 -0.55 16.08
CA ASN A 155 16.52 0.11 16.39
C ASN A 155 17.52 -0.02 15.21
N PRO A 156 17.78 1.05 14.44
CA PRO A 156 18.69 1.02 13.32
C PRO A 156 20.16 0.85 13.71
N GLY A 157 20.54 1.16 14.95
CA GLY A 157 21.92 1.04 15.42
C GLY A 157 22.40 -0.40 15.55
N ASN A 158 21.53 -1.34 15.88
CA ASN A 158 21.83 -2.77 16.00
C ASN A 158 20.98 -3.65 15.07
N ASP A 159 20.23 -3.02 14.17
CA ASP A 159 19.37 -3.65 13.16
C ASP A 159 18.42 -4.70 13.76
N THR A 160 17.70 -4.33 14.80
CA THR A 160 16.83 -5.23 15.57
C THR A 160 15.47 -4.59 15.82
N VAL A 161 14.41 -5.34 15.58
CA VAL A 161 13.05 -5.01 16.01
C VAL A 161 12.84 -5.50 17.43
N TYR A 162 12.33 -4.66 18.31
CA TYR A 162 11.94 -4.99 19.67
C TYR A 162 10.43 -5.00 19.77
N MET A 163 9.86 -6.05 20.35
CA MET A 163 8.42 -6.23 20.47
C MET A 163 8.03 -6.69 21.88
N PRO A 164 6.92 -6.23 22.43
CA PRO A 164 6.27 -6.92 23.55
C PRO A 164 5.90 -8.35 23.12
N LYS A 165 5.66 -9.20 24.11
CA LYS A 165 5.11 -10.53 23.83
C LYS A 165 3.64 -10.43 23.38
N LEU A 166 3.17 -11.43 22.62
CA LEU A 166 1.79 -11.48 22.10
C LEU A 166 0.75 -11.27 23.21
N GLU A 167 0.97 -11.84 24.39
CA GLU A 167 0.04 -11.76 25.52
C GLU A 167 -0.11 -10.34 26.09
N SER A 168 0.72 -9.40 25.65
CA SER A 168 0.63 -8.00 26.04
C SER A 168 -0.32 -7.17 25.17
N PHE A 169 -0.88 -7.76 24.11
CA PHE A 169 -1.79 -7.12 23.20
C PHE A 169 -3.23 -7.57 23.44
N GLU A 170 -4.18 -6.71 23.08
CA GLU A 170 -5.61 -7.02 23.20
C GLU A 170 -6.07 -8.09 22.23
N SER A 171 -5.40 -8.17 21.05
CA SER A 171 -5.68 -9.17 20.01
C SER A 171 -4.41 -9.60 19.28
N SER A 172 -4.43 -10.74 18.60
CA SER A 172 -3.34 -11.16 17.74
C SER A 172 -3.23 -10.29 16.50
N GLU A 173 -4.32 -9.74 16.04
CA GLU A 173 -4.39 -8.76 14.95
C GLU A 173 -3.59 -7.50 15.30
N SER A 174 -3.86 -6.89 16.45
CA SER A 174 -3.11 -5.74 16.95
C SER A 174 -1.62 -6.03 17.09
N PHE A 175 -1.25 -7.20 17.60
CA PHE A 175 0.15 -7.62 17.68
C PHE A 175 0.81 -7.66 16.30
N HIS A 176 0.16 -8.27 15.31
CA HIS A 176 0.71 -8.37 13.96
C HIS A 176 0.77 -7.02 13.25
N GLU A 177 -0.23 -6.15 13.45
CA GLU A 177 -0.26 -4.79 12.94
C GLU A 177 0.97 -3.99 13.40
N VAL A 178 1.21 -3.98 14.71
CA VAL A 178 2.38 -3.31 15.30
C VAL A 178 3.68 -3.95 14.84
N ARG A 179 3.73 -5.28 14.78
CA ARG A 179 4.92 -6.00 14.30
C ARG A 179 5.25 -5.63 12.84
N PHE A 180 4.27 -5.57 11.95
CA PHE A 180 4.49 -5.13 10.57
C PHE A 180 4.86 -3.67 10.44
N HIS A 181 4.37 -2.80 11.34
CA HIS A 181 4.79 -1.42 11.43
C HIS A 181 6.30 -1.32 11.72
N GLU A 182 6.79 -2.00 12.74
CA GLU A 182 8.20 -2.02 13.10
C GLU A 182 9.10 -2.68 12.03
N ILE A 183 8.59 -3.73 11.37
CA ILE A 183 9.23 -4.32 10.20
C ILE A 183 9.24 -3.33 9.03
N GLY A 184 8.22 -2.51 8.89
CA GLY A 184 8.19 -1.39 7.95
C GLY A 184 9.40 -0.48 8.13
N HIS A 185 9.70 -0.03 9.35
CA HIS A 185 10.91 0.73 9.67
C HIS A 185 12.19 -0.04 9.38
N TRP A 186 12.24 -1.34 9.76
CA TRP A 186 13.38 -2.21 9.49
C TRP A 186 13.75 -2.25 8.00
N THR A 187 12.78 -2.23 7.10
CA THR A 187 13.05 -2.17 5.65
C THR A 187 13.80 -0.90 5.24
N GLY A 188 13.72 0.17 6.02
CA GLY A 188 14.38 1.44 5.77
C GLY A 188 15.88 1.49 6.08
N HIS A 189 16.43 0.45 6.69
CA HIS A 189 17.88 0.41 7.02
C HIS A 189 18.75 0.62 5.78
N LYS A 190 19.95 1.22 6.00
CA LYS A 190 20.91 1.53 4.94
C LYS A 190 21.37 0.34 4.09
N SER A 191 21.31 -0.88 4.64
CA SER A 191 21.62 -2.11 3.90
C SER A 191 20.47 -2.64 3.04
N ARG A 192 19.28 -2.03 3.10
CA ARG A 192 18.06 -2.43 2.39
C ARG A 192 17.55 -1.32 1.48
N LEU A 193 16.53 -0.58 1.90
CA LEU A 193 15.93 0.48 1.07
C LEU A 193 16.55 1.86 1.30
N ASP A 194 17.50 1.98 2.23
CA ASP A 194 18.28 3.17 2.54
C ASP A 194 17.43 4.44 2.67
N ARG A 195 16.34 4.35 3.48
CA ARG A 195 15.48 5.48 3.78
C ARG A 195 16.07 6.32 4.93
N ASP A 196 15.68 7.59 4.95
CA ASP A 196 16.11 8.51 6.02
C ASP A 196 15.32 8.24 7.32
N LEU A 197 15.89 7.43 8.21
CA LEU A 197 15.32 7.03 9.49
C LEU A 197 15.70 8.02 10.61
N LYS A 198 15.49 9.32 10.40
CA LYS A 198 15.82 10.33 11.40
C LYS A 198 14.86 10.30 12.59
N PRO A 199 15.37 10.37 13.84
CA PRO A 199 14.53 10.49 15.02
C PRO A 199 13.70 11.78 15.00
N LEU A 200 12.50 11.74 15.61
CA LEU A 200 11.57 12.87 15.74
C LEU A 200 12.24 14.16 16.24
N MET A 201 13.22 14.02 17.14
CA MET A 201 13.92 15.17 17.75
C MET A 201 14.80 15.93 16.75
N LEU A 202 15.25 15.28 15.67
CA LEU A 202 16.14 15.88 14.68
C LEU A 202 15.40 16.48 13.50
N ASP A 203 14.32 15.83 13.04
CA ASP A 203 13.52 16.32 11.91
C ASP A 203 12.09 15.75 11.98
N LYS A 204 11.15 16.60 12.41
CA LYS A 204 9.73 16.22 12.49
C LYS A 204 9.09 15.86 11.15
N HIS A 205 9.56 16.46 10.06
CA HIS A 205 8.97 16.21 8.74
C HIS A 205 9.40 14.85 8.18
N SER A 206 10.70 14.55 8.23
CA SER A 206 11.24 13.23 7.84
C SER A 206 10.67 12.12 8.72
N TYR A 207 10.53 12.35 10.04
CA TYR A 207 9.89 11.42 10.95
C TYR A 207 8.43 11.13 10.56
N SER A 208 7.62 12.17 10.33
CA SER A 208 6.22 11.99 9.92
C SER A 208 6.08 11.24 8.59
N LYS A 209 7.05 11.39 7.67
CA LYS A 209 7.08 10.67 6.41
C LYS A 209 7.40 9.19 6.60
N GLU A 210 8.38 8.88 7.41
CA GLU A 210 8.77 7.51 7.71
C GLU A 210 7.67 6.76 8.46
N GLU A 211 7.03 7.41 9.44
CA GLU A 211 5.85 6.87 10.12
C GLU A 211 4.73 6.50 9.15
N LEU A 212 4.43 7.39 8.19
CA LEU A 212 3.41 7.11 7.18
C LEU A 212 3.83 5.96 6.24
N VAL A 213 5.11 5.82 5.93
CA VAL A 213 5.62 4.68 5.17
C VAL A 213 5.45 3.38 5.96
N ALA A 214 5.79 3.38 7.24
CA ALA A 214 5.65 2.21 8.11
C ALA A 214 4.17 1.81 8.28
N GLU A 215 3.29 2.78 8.51
CA GLU A 215 1.84 2.54 8.58
C GLU A 215 1.26 1.93 7.30
N LEU A 216 1.58 2.51 6.15
CA LEU A 216 1.11 1.97 4.86
C LEU A 216 1.71 0.60 4.56
N THR A 217 2.96 0.34 5.00
CA THR A 217 3.60 -0.97 4.87
C THR A 217 2.87 -2.00 5.73
N SER A 218 2.57 -1.66 6.99
CA SER A 218 1.77 -2.51 7.88
C SER A 218 0.42 -2.82 7.28
N ALA A 219 -0.31 -1.81 6.79
CA ALA A 219 -1.60 -2.01 6.15
C ALA A 219 -1.53 -2.94 4.93
N PHE A 220 -0.48 -2.84 4.10
CA PHE A 220 -0.29 -3.73 2.95
C PHE A 220 0.04 -5.16 3.39
N CYS A 221 0.85 -5.33 4.44
CA CYS A 221 1.17 -6.65 5.00
C CYS A 221 -0.07 -7.29 5.65
N CYS A 222 -0.80 -6.57 6.50
CA CYS A 222 -2.03 -7.04 7.12
C CYS A 222 -3.06 -7.48 6.08
N HIS A 223 -3.27 -6.64 5.06
CA HIS A 223 -4.15 -7.01 3.94
C HIS A 223 -3.68 -8.26 3.20
N HIS A 224 -2.36 -8.42 2.99
CA HIS A 224 -1.78 -9.60 2.32
C HIS A 224 -2.01 -10.90 3.08
N VAL A 225 -1.95 -10.85 4.41
CA VAL A 225 -2.16 -12.01 5.28
C VAL A 225 -3.59 -12.14 5.82
N GLY A 226 -4.53 -11.30 5.34
CA GLY A 226 -5.95 -11.36 5.71
C GLY A 226 -6.25 -10.95 7.16
N ILE A 227 -5.37 -10.14 7.76
CA ILE A 227 -5.59 -9.57 9.10
C ILE A 227 -6.47 -8.33 8.97
N GLU A 228 -7.52 -8.29 9.79
CA GLU A 228 -8.35 -7.11 10.00
C GLU A 228 -7.71 -6.20 11.04
N THR A 229 -7.43 -4.94 10.67
CA THR A 229 -6.79 -3.97 11.56
C THR A 229 -7.85 -3.20 12.36
N GLU A 230 -7.63 -3.01 13.67
CA GLU A 230 -8.54 -2.29 14.55
C GLU A 230 -8.29 -0.76 14.53
N THR A 231 -9.35 0.03 14.83
CA THR A 231 -9.38 1.47 14.51
C THR A 231 -9.09 2.42 15.68
N ASP A 232 -8.80 1.95 16.88
CA ASP A 232 -9.04 2.74 18.11
C ASP A 232 -7.96 3.74 18.57
N ASN A 233 -6.77 3.86 17.97
CA ASN A 233 -5.71 4.76 18.51
C ASN A 233 -5.20 5.85 17.53
N GLN A 234 -6.08 6.49 16.77
CA GLN A 234 -5.73 7.25 15.57
C GLN A 234 -5.63 8.78 15.73
N ALA A 235 -6.27 9.38 16.72
CA ALA A 235 -6.48 10.84 16.75
C ALA A 235 -5.18 11.67 16.75
N ALA A 236 -4.13 11.22 17.46
CA ALA A 236 -2.87 11.95 17.54
C ALA A 236 -2.05 11.90 16.25
N TYR A 237 -2.03 10.73 15.55
CA TYR A 237 -1.34 10.58 14.27
C TYR A 237 -2.10 11.26 13.13
N CYS A 238 -3.43 11.19 13.12
CA CYS A 238 -4.26 11.86 12.12
C CYS A 238 -3.97 13.36 12.04
N ALA A 239 -3.79 14.04 13.16
CA ALA A 239 -3.48 15.47 13.21
C ALA A 239 -2.11 15.80 12.56
N SER A 240 -1.09 14.97 12.79
CA SER A 240 0.25 15.17 12.22
C SER A 240 0.25 14.92 10.70
N TRP A 241 -0.44 13.88 10.24
CA TRP A 241 -0.58 13.57 8.82
C TRP A 241 -1.43 14.60 8.09
N LEU A 242 -2.52 15.06 8.67
CA LEU A 242 -3.32 16.17 8.14
C LEU A 242 -2.46 17.40 7.88
N LYS A 243 -1.62 17.78 8.85
CA LYS A 243 -0.70 18.90 8.69
C LYS A 243 0.30 18.66 7.55
N ALA A 244 0.89 17.46 7.48
CA ALA A 244 1.84 17.11 6.42
C ALA A 244 1.18 17.11 5.03
N LEU A 245 -0.01 16.53 4.89
CA LEU A 245 -0.76 16.43 3.64
C LEU A 245 -1.29 17.79 3.14
N ASN A 246 -1.67 18.68 4.06
CA ASN A 246 -2.06 20.04 3.71
C ASN A 246 -0.88 20.88 3.22
N ASN A 247 0.34 20.63 3.72
CA ASN A 247 1.56 21.31 3.29
C ASN A 247 2.12 20.72 1.98
N ASP A 248 2.06 19.41 1.79
CA ASP A 248 2.52 18.72 0.58
C ASP A 248 1.54 17.61 0.18
N ARG A 249 0.70 17.90 -0.80
CA ARG A 249 -0.30 16.94 -1.33
C ARG A 249 0.29 15.74 -2.05
N ARG A 250 1.59 15.76 -2.36
CA ARG A 250 2.31 14.61 -2.96
C ARG A 250 2.87 13.66 -1.90
N PHE A 251 2.91 14.10 -0.66
CA PHE A 251 3.48 13.37 0.46
C PHE A 251 2.96 11.93 0.57
N ILE A 252 1.64 11.72 0.49
CA ILE A 252 1.03 10.39 0.55
C ILE A 252 1.43 9.48 -0.62
N ILE A 253 1.60 10.07 -1.81
CA ILE A 253 1.96 9.31 -3.01
C ILE A 253 3.39 8.81 -2.92
N ASP A 254 4.30 9.64 -2.41
CA ASP A 254 5.70 9.27 -2.25
C ASP A 254 5.86 8.28 -1.08
N ALA A 255 5.10 8.45 0.01
CA ALA A 255 5.03 7.48 1.09
C ALA A 255 4.51 6.11 0.60
N ALA A 256 3.44 6.09 -0.19
CA ALA A 256 2.89 4.85 -0.75
C ALA A 256 3.86 4.12 -1.70
N LYS A 257 4.67 4.85 -2.48
CA LYS A 257 5.72 4.23 -3.31
C LYS A 257 6.80 3.57 -2.46
N GLN A 258 7.18 4.20 -1.35
CA GLN A 258 8.17 3.62 -0.43
C GLN A 258 7.58 2.43 0.33
N ALA A 259 6.32 2.52 0.75
CA ALA A 259 5.61 1.41 1.39
C ALA A 259 5.44 0.20 0.46
N ASP A 260 5.16 0.42 -0.84
CA ASP A 260 5.11 -0.68 -1.82
C ASP A 260 6.47 -1.37 -1.99
N LYS A 261 7.58 -0.62 -1.98
CA LYS A 261 8.93 -1.20 -1.99
C LYS A 261 9.22 -1.99 -0.71
N ALA A 262 8.84 -1.44 0.44
CA ALA A 262 8.99 -2.10 1.73
C ALA A 262 8.17 -3.40 1.78
N PHE A 263 6.92 -3.35 1.36
CA PHE A 263 6.05 -4.51 1.26
C PHE A 263 6.63 -5.61 0.35
N LYS A 264 7.13 -5.24 -0.84
CA LYS A 264 7.77 -6.19 -1.77
C LYS A 264 9.01 -6.84 -1.18
N LEU A 265 9.81 -6.08 -0.43
CA LEU A 265 10.96 -6.63 0.27
C LEU A 265 10.52 -7.67 1.30
N ILE A 266 9.46 -7.38 2.06
CA ILE A 266 8.90 -8.28 3.10
C ILE A 266 8.37 -9.58 2.48
N ILE A 267 7.66 -9.52 1.35
CA ILE A 267 7.10 -10.71 0.69
C ILE A 267 8.07 -11.40 -0.28
N GLY A 268 9.33 -10.98 -0.34
CA GLY A 268 10.35 -11.58 -1.21
C GLY A 268 10.18 -11.30 -2.71
N GLU A 269 9.41 -10.26 -3.10
CA GLU A 269 9.22 -9.86 -4.52
C GLU A 269 10.26 -8.83 -5.03
N THR A 270 11.30 -8.52 -4.29
CA THR A 270 12.39 -7.66 -4.77
C THR A 270 13.34 -8.44 -5.67
N LYS A 271 13.44 -7.99 -6.92
CA LYS A 271 14.50 -8.41 -7.85
C LYS A 271 15.71 -7.51 -7.70
#